data_2f496b6154cdb2dd656bef5858b4eadd
#
_entry.id   2f496b6154cdb2dd656bef5858b4eadd
#
_cell.length_a   1.000
_cell.length_b   1.000
_cell.length_c   1.000
_cell.angle_alpha   90.00
_cell.angle_beta   90.00
_cell.angle_gamma   90.00
#
_symmetry.space_group_name_H-M   'P 1'
#
loop_
_entity.id
_entity.type
_entity.pdbx_description
1 polymer ?
#
loop_
_entity_poly.entity_id
_entity_poly.type
_entity_poly.pdbx_seq_one_letter_code
_entity_poly.pdbx_strand_id
1 'polypeptide(L)' 'MSSLKFAGDDGPTITKTDGNTLEILGGASPATLSENNIGVASESGALKIKLAKDITGISSLTTESGVKIDAAG' A
#
# COMPACT_ATOMS: atom_id res chain seq x y z
N MET A 1 -22.22 -19.93 -7.83
CA MET A 1 -21.47 -19.12 -6.85
C MET A 1 -20.24 -18.54 -7.52
N SER A 2 -20.06 -17.24 -7.45
CA SER A 2 -18.95 -16.55 -8.09
C SER A 2 -17.73 -16.51 -7.20
N SER A 3 -16.56 -16.50 -7.82
CA SER A 3 -15.32 -16.25 -7.10
C SER A 3 -14.45 -15.28 -7.88
N LEU A 4 -13.62 -14.54 -7.15
CA LEU A 4 -12.64 -13.64 -7.72
C LEU A 4 -11.26 -14.02 -7.21
N LYS A 5 -10.27 -13.86 -8.05
CA LYS A 5 -8.90 -14.18 -7.72
C LYS A 5 -8.08 -12.90 -7.67
N PHE A 6 -7.23 -12.81 -6.66
CA PHE A 6 -6.37 -11.66 -6.42
C PHE A 6 -4.95 -12.14 -6.22
N ALA A 7 -4.02 -11.41 -6.81
CA ALA A 7 -2.60 -11.77 -6.69
C ALA A 7 -1.78 -10.51 -6.49
N GLY A 8 -0.74 -10.62 -5.67
CA GLY A 8 0.26 -9.58 -5.48
C GLY A 8 1.56 -9.96 -6.16
N ASP A 9 2.60 -9.22 -5.87
CA ASP A 9 3.94 -9.54 -6.38
C ASP A 9 4.52 -10.78 -5.73
N ASP A 10 4.02 -11.15 -4.58
CA ASP A 10 4.55 -12.24 -3.77
C ASP A 10 3.39 -12.97 -3.12
N GLY A 11 3.61 -14.25 -2.85
CA GLY A 11 2.63 -15.08 -2.18
C GLY A 11 1.65 -15.75 -3.13
N PRO A 12 0.85 -16.68 -2.61
CA PRO A 12 -0.11 -17.41 -3.43
C PRO A 12 -1.28 -16.55 -3.85
N THR A 13 -1.91 -16.93 -4.95
CA THR A 13 -3.16 -16.31 -5.39
C THR A 13 -4.24 -16.51 -4.34
N ILE A 14 -4.98 -15.45 -4.07
CA ILE A 14 -6.09 -15.46 -3.10
C ILE A 14 -7.38 -15.61 -3.87
N THR A 15 -8.21 -16.58 -3.47
CA THR A 15 -9.53 -16.78 -4.05
C THR A 15 -10.59 -16.39 -3.03
N LYS A 16 -11.49 -15.49 -3.42
CA LYS A 16 -12.62 -15.06 -2.58
C LYS A 16 -13.93 -15.36 -3.27
N THR A 17 -14.83 -16.00 -2.55
CA THR A 17 -16.19 -16.25 -3.01
C THR A 17 -17.10 -15.15 -2.52
N ASP A 18 -18.33 -15.10 -3.07
CA ASP A 18 -19.31 -14.09 -2.72
C ASP A 18 -19.53 -14.03 -1.19
N GLY A 19 -19.52 -12.82 -0.68
CA GLY A 19 -19.75 -12.57 0.74
C GLY A 19 -18.51 -12.65 1.62
N ASN A 20 -17.38 -13.10 1.09
CA ASN A 20 -16.15 -13.15 1.85
C ASN A 20 -15.36 -11.85 1.71
N THR A 21 -14.65 -11.50 2.77
CA THR A 21 -13.89 -10.24 2.83
C THR A 21 -12.49 -10.43 2.28
N LEU A 22 -12.10 -9.54 1.36
CA LEU A 22 -10.71 -9.42 0.95
C LEU A 22 -10.07 -8.34 1.80
N GLU A 23 -9.01 -8.69 2.53
CA GLU A 23 -8.27 -7.70 3.30
C GLU A 23 -7.06 -7.23 2.52
N ILE A 24 -6.86 -5.92 2.49
CA ILE A 24 -5.67 -5.30 1.89
C ILE A 24 -5.00 -4.52 3.02
N LEU A 25 -3.89 -5.03 3.51
CA LEU A 25 -3.26 -4.53 4.72
C LEU A 25 -1.88 -3.96 4.42
N GLY A 26 -1.63 -2.74 4.84
CA GLY A 26 -0.31 -2.12 4.73
C GLY A 26 0.51 -2.21 6.00
N GLY A 27 -0.14 -2.45 7.13
CA GLY A 27 0.55 -2.66 8.40
C GLY A 27 0.75 -1.42 9.26
N ALA A 28 0.60 -0.23 8.70
CA ALA A 28 0.77 0.98 9.50
C ALA A 28 -0.48 1.27 10.33
N SER A 29 -0.31 1.98 11.43
CA SER A 29 -1.43 2.37 12.27
C SER A 29 -2.32 3.38 11.52
N PRO A 30 -3.65 3.15 11.48
CA PRO A 30 -4.55 4.07 10.78
C PRO A 30 -4.48 5.51 11.26
N ALA A 31 -4.15 5.73 12.55
CA ALA A 31 -4.08 7.07 13.12
C ALA A 31 -2.89 7.89 12.62
N THR A 32 -1.92 7.23 11.97
CA THR A 32 -0.66 7.86 11.56
C THR A 32 -0.42 7.81 10.05
N LEU A 33 -1.47 7.58 9.26
CA LEU A 33 -1.33 7.48 7.81
C LEU A 33 -1.15 8.87 7.18
N SER A 34 -0.27 8.93 6.18
CA SER A 34 -0.16 10.11 5.34
C SER A 34 -1.18 10.01 4.20
N GLU A 35 -1.42 11.10 3.51
CA GLU A 35 -2.39 11.14 2.42
C GLU A 35 -1.71 11.55 1.12
N ASN A 36 -2.28 11.10 0.01
CA ASN A 36 -1.88 11.51 -1.33
C ASN A 36 -0.48 11.09 -1.76
N ASN A 37 0.09 10.10 -1.06
CA ASN A 37 1.44 9.60 -1.39
C ASN A 37 1.40 8.29 -2.16
N ILE A 38 0.24 7.65 -2.25
CA ILE A 38 0.07 6.38 -2.95
C ILE A 38 -0.95 6.60 -4.07
N GLY A 39 -0.60 6.17 -5.27
CA GLY A 39 -1.52 6.16 -6.38
C GLY A 39 -1.81 4.73 -6.82
N VAL A 40 -2.96 4.53 -7.46
CA VAL A 40 -3.32 3.24 -8.03
C VAL A 40 -3.61 3.44 -9.51
N ALA A 41 -2.87 2.78 -10.37
CA ALA A 41 -3.02 2.91 -11.80
C ALA A 41 -3.55 1.60 -12.41
N SER A 42 -4.52 1.72 -13.31
CA SER A 42 -5.02 0.57 -14.07
C SER A 42 -4.18 0.42 -15.32
N GLU A 43 -3.35 -0.61 -15.37
CA GLU A 43 -2.43 -0.85 -16.49
C GLU A 43 -2.34 -2.33 -16.78
N SER A 44 -2.41 -2.69 -18.05
CA SER A 44 -2.15 -4.05 -18.51
C SER A 44 -2.93 -5.12 -17.74
N GLY A 45 -4.18 -4.82 -17.40
CA GLY A 45 -5.03 -5.76 -16.69
C GLY A 45 -4.80 -5.85 -15.19
N ALA A 46 -4.01 -4.94 -14.63
CA ALA A 46 -3.70 -4.94 -13.20
C ALA A 46 -3.94 -3.57 -12.59
N LEU A 47 -4.19 -3.56 -11.29
CA LEU A 47 -4.18 -2.34 -10.50
C LEU A 47 -2.80 -2.24 -9.86
N LYS A 48 -1.99 -1.30 -10.31
CA LYS A 48 -0.63 -1.14 -9.81
C LYS A 48 -0.59 -0.06 -8.75
N ILE A 49 -0.16 -0.43 -7.58
CA ILE A 49 -0.05 0.49 -6.44
C ILE A 49 1.35 1.09 -6.49
N LYS A 50 1.40 2.42 -6.60
CA LYS A 50 2.67 3.12 -6.80
C LYS A 50 2.85 4.22 -5.78
N LEU A 51 4.09 4.42 -5.36
CA LEU A 51 4.45 5.52 -4.48
C LEU A 51 4.66 6.78 -5.31
N ALA A 52 4.19 7.92 -4.82
CA ALA A 52 4.39 9.20 -5.49
C ALA A 52 5.88 9.52 -5.57
N LYS A 53 6.28 10.23 -6.63
CA LYS A 53 7.68 10.64 -6.78
C LYS A 53 8.07 11.67 -5.72
N ASP A 54 7.14 12.53 -5.36
CA ASP A 54 7.34 13.53 -4.32
C ASP A 54 6.49 13.15 -3.12
N ILE A 55 7.13 12.79 -2.02
CA ILE A 55 6.45 12.40 -0.79
C ILE A 55 6.21 13.64 0.04
N THR A 56 4.97 13.88 0.42
CA THR A 56 4.58 15.08 1.16
C THR A 56 3.78 14.73 2.41
N GLY A 57 3.75 15.65 3.36
CA GLY A 57 2.90 15.51 4.55
C GLY A 57 3.29 14.40 5.51
N ILE A 58 4.53 13.92 5.43
CA ILE A 58 5.01 12.92 6.38
C ILE A 58 5.76 13.62 7.52
N SER A 59 5.77 13.00 8.70
CA SER A 59 6.43 13.55 9.87
C SER A 59 7.92 13.24 9.90
N SER A 60 8.29 12.05 9.45
CA SER A 60 9.68 11.64 9.45
C SER A 60 9.89 10.45 8.52
N LEU A 61 11.13 10.26 8.13
CA LEU A 61 11.58 9.09 7.39
C LEU A 61 12.87 8.63 8.06
N THR A 62 12.92 7.37 8.49
CA THR A 62 14.08 6.82 9.17
C THR A 62 14.60 5.63 8.38
N THR A 63 15.89 5.63 8.09
CA THR A 63 16.53 4.51 7.39
C THR A 63 16.80 3.36 8.38
N GLU A 64 17.09 2.19 7.83
CA GLU A 64 17.40 1.03 8.64
C GLU A 64 18.59 1.29 9.59
N SER A 65 19.56 2.07 9.14
CA SER A 65 20.74 2.40 9.96
C SER A 65 20.50 3.53 10.95
N GLY A 66 19.31 4.11 10.96
CA GLY A 66 18.93 5.13 11.94
C GLY A 66 19.03 6.57 11.48
N VAL A 67 19.37 6.81 10.21
CA VAL A 67 19.36 8.17 9.66
C VAL A 67 17.90 8.62 9.54
N LYS A 68 17.60 9.80 10.10
CA LYS A 68 16.24 10.31 10.17
C LYS A 68 16.11 11.66 9.48
N ILE A 69 15.07 11.80 8.68
CA ILE A 69 14.69 13.07 8.07
C ILE A 69 13.36 13.47 8.70
N ASP A 70 13.31 14.63 9.34
CA ASP A 70 12.11 15.12 10.01
C ASP A 70 12.06 16.65 9.99
N ALA A 71 11.11 17.21 10.76
CA ALA A 71 10.91 18.67 10.79
C ALA A 71 12.11 19.44 11.33
N ALA A 72 12.99 18.80 12.08
CA ALA A 72 14.17 19.44 12.64
C ALA A 72 15.36 19.49 11.66
N GLY A 73 15.19 18.91 10.51
CA GLY A 73 16.24 18.92 9.49
C GLY A 73 16.51 17.56 8.97
#